data_8e432b844416a8af3b5f59747e45a6e2
#
_entry.id   8e432b844416a8af3b5f59747e45a6e2
#
_cell.length_a   1.000
_cell.length_b   1.000
_cell.length_c   1.000
_cell.angle_alpha   90.00
_cell.angle_beta   90.00
_cell.angle_gamma   90.00
#
_symmetry.space_group_name_H-M   'P 1'
#
loop_
_entity.id
_entity.type
_entity.pdbx_description
1 polymer ?
#
loop_
_entity_poly.entity_id
_entity_poly.type
_entity_poly.pdbx_seq_one_letter_code
_entity_poly.pdbx_strand_id
1 'polypeptide(L)'
;MKAKTYAALDACRDEFRELVGQLQKELPHLALWQDKLRTQLGYDDYAVETPVVYNRALDGLGPKDRFSFILVADNPGKKEQLTINNRYLVGQSGKLAEGYFNRELGVDFRREVVILNKTPIHTPKTAEIRKLLAIAEAESPKAGAALRAALEASQIQMAAMARRLHGASDAVLWISGYGELGPRGLFAPYAKALAEEYAGAPESLVERVWLFRHFSMNQFAIEVKQKADPGKPLIEELKRIGIENRLRVLGF
;
A
#
# COMPACT_ATOMS: atom_id res chain seq x y z
N MET A 1 3.62 -9.95 20.19
CA MET A 1 4.63 -8.90 19.76
C MET A 1 5.19 -8.16 20.97
N LYS A 2 6.29 -7.37 20.80
CA LYS A 2 6.82 -6.50 21.86
C LYS A 2 5.80 -5.40 22.21
N ALA A 3 5.77 -4.93 23.46
CA ALA A 3 4.80 -3.89 23.89
C ALA A 3 4.88 -2.63 23.02
N LYS A 4 6.08 -2.15 22.68
CA LYS A 4 6.27 -1.00 21.78
C LYS A 4 5.69 -1.21 20.38
N THR A 5 5.78 -2.44 19.86
CA THR A 5 5.24 -2.80 18.53
C THR A 5 3.73 -2.81 18.55
N TYR A 6 3.13 -3.33 19.62
CA TYR A 6 1.67 -3.31 19.77
C TYR A 6 1.14 -1.88 19.93
N ALA A 7 1.79 -1.05 20.75
CA ALA A 7 1.43 0.35 20.89
C ALA A 7 1.50 1.12 19.55
N ALA A 8 2.54 0.86 18.75
CA ALA A 8 2.66 1.48 17.40
C ALA A 8 1.58 0.98 16.43
N LEU A 9 1.18 -0.29 16.51
CA LEU A 9 0.09 -0.85 15.72
C LEU A 9 -1.25 -0.23 16.12
N ASP A 10 -1.48 -0.04 17.40
CA ASP A 10 -2.72 0.54 17.94
C ASP A 10 -2.85 2.02 17.53
N ALA A 11 -1.78 2.80 17.68
CA ALA A 11 -1.70 4.16 17.17
C ALA A 11 -1.92 4.23 15.64
N CYS A 12 -1.34 3.29 14.89
CA CYS A 12 -1.54 3.21 13.44
C CYS A 12 -3.02 2.97 13.06
N ARG A 13 -3.75 2.15 13.84
CA ARG A 13 -5.18 1.92 13.62
C ARG A 13 -6.00 3.18 13.83
N ASP A 14 -5.75 3.88 14.92
CA ASP A 14 -6.51 5.08 15.27
C ASP A 14 -6.25 6.20 14.26
N GLU A 15 -5.01 6.48 13.93
CA GLU A 15 -4.65 7.45 12.90
C GLU A 15 -5.22 7.07 11.53
N PHE A 16 -5.23 5.78 11.20
CA PHE A 16 -5.81 5.34 9.92
C PHE A 16 -7.33 5.52 9.89
N ARG A 17 -8.04 5.27 10.98
CA ARG A 17 -9.48 5.55 11.07
C ARG A 17 -9.76 7.04 10.99
N GLU A 18 -8.95 7.87 11.65
CA GLU A 18 -9.05 9.34 11.55
C GLU A 18 -8.84 9.83 10.13
N LEU A 19 -7.77 9.34 9.44
CA LEU A 19 -7.51 9.65 8.04
C LEU A 19 -8.71 9.30 7.14
N VAL A 20 -9.28 8.10 7.30
CA VAL A 20 -10.46 7.68 6.52
C VAL A 20 -11.64 8.60 6.79
N GLY A 21 -11.93 8.92 8.05
CA GLY A 21 -13.01 9.84 8.43
C GLY A 21 -12.79 11.27 7.92
N GLN A 22 -11.56 11.75 7.91
CA GLN A 22 -11.19 13.05 7.34
C GLN A 22 -11.41 13.08 5.83
N LEU A 23 -10.88 12.10 5.09
CA LEU A 23 -11.06 12.01 3.64
C LEU A 23 -12.53 11.94 3.21
N GLN A 24 -13.36 11.21 3.97
CA GLN A 24 -14.81 11.16 3.71
C GLN A 24 -15.50 12.51 3.89
N LYS A 25 -15.06 13.31 4.87
CA LYS A 25 -15.60 14.68 5.10
C LYS A 25 -15.12 15.66 4.04
N GLU A 26 -13.84 15.58 3.66
CA GLU A 26 -13.23 16.50 2.69
C GLU A 26 -13.69 16.23 1.25
N LEU A 27 -14.04 14.97 0.94
CA LEU A 27 -14.42 14.51 -0.40
C LEU A 27 -15.86 13.94 -0.43
N PRO A 28 -16.89 14.74 -0.14
CA PRO A 28 -18.27 14.25 -0.05
C PRO A 28 -18.81 13.70 -1.38
N HIS A 29 -18.23 14.11 -2.51
CA HIS A 29 -18.61 13.64 -3.85
C HIS A 29 -17.76 12.46 -4.36
N LEU A 30 -16.81 11.96 -3.58
CA LEU A 30 -15.88 10.91 -4.03
C LEU A 30 -16.61 9.67 -4.55
N ALA A 31 -17.63 9.20 -3.85
CA ALA A 31 -18.42 8.05 -4.28
C ALA A 31 -19.07 8.25 -5.65
N LEU A 32 -19.58 9.47 -5.91
CA LEU A 32 -20.19 9.82 -7.21
C LEU A 32 -19.14 9.82 -8.33
N TRP A 33 -17.95 10.35 -8.06
CA TRP A 33 -16.85 10.34 -9.06
C TRP A 33 -16.38 8.92 -9.35
N GLN A 34 -16.27 8.07 -8.33
CA GLN A 34 -15.89 6.67 -8.48
C GLN A 34 -16.98 5.88 -9.24
N ASP A 35 -18.26 6.16 -9.03
CA ASP A 35 -19.34 5.51 -9.77
C ASP A 35 -19.38 5.99 -11.23
N LYS A 36 -19.17 7.28 -11.49
CA LYS A 36 -18.98 7.81 -12.85
C LYS A 36 -17.80 7.12 -13.55
N LEU A 37 -16.67 6.97 -12.84
CA LEU A 37 -15.49 6.28 -13.35
C LEU A 37 -15.81 4.82 -13.70
N ARG A 38 -16.48 4.10 -12.80
CA ARG A 38 -16.93 2.73 -12.99
C ARG A 38 -17.77 2.59 -14.27
N THR A 39 -18.79 3.45 -14.42
CA THR A 39 -19.68 3.47 -15.56
C THR A 39 -18.96 3.78 -16.87
N GLN A 40 -18.09 4.81 -16.88
CA GLN A 40 -17.29 5.18 -18.06
C GLN A 40 -16.35 4.07 -18.52
N LEU A 41 -15.94 3.20 -17.64
CA LEU A 41 -15.03 2.08 -17.93
C LEU A 41 -15.76 0.75 -18.19
N GLY A 42 -17.09 0.73 -18.15
CA GLY A 42 -17.88 -0.47 -18.36
C GLY A 42 -17.67 -1.52 -17.27
N TYR A 43 -17.44 -1.12 -16.05
CA TYR A 43 -17.31 -2.03 -14.92
C TYR A 43 -18.68 -2.26 -14.26
N ASP A 44 -19.49 -3.11 -14.87
CA ASP A 44 -20.84 -3.43 -14.37
C ASP A 44 -20.84 -4.55 -13.31
N ASP A 45 -19.67 -5.13 -13.05
CA ASP A 45 -19.47 -6.28 -12.17
C ASP A 45 -19.33 -5.92 -10.68
N TYR A 46 -19.41 -4.63 -10.31
CA TYR A 46 -19.36 -4.19 -8.91
C TYR A 46 -20.02 -2.81 -8.70
N ALA A 47 -20.44 -2.52 -7.46
CA ALA A 47 -20.83 -1.19 -7.01
C ALA A 47 -19.74 -0.58 -6.13
N VAL A 48 -19.70 0.76 -6.04
CA VAL A 48 -18.84 1.45 -5.08
C VAL A 48 -19.53 1.45 -3.71
N GLU A 49 -19.01 0.65 -2.77
CA GLU A 49 -19.55 0.53 -1.42
C GLU A 49 -18.75 1.33 -0.41
N THR A 50 -17.42 1.31 -0.54
CA THR A 50 -16.49 2.00 0.37
C THR A 50 -15.49 2.82 -0.44
N PRO A 51 -15.76 4.13 -0.64
CA PRO A 51 -14.90 5.02 -1.43
C PRO A 51 -13.48 5.19 -0.87
N VAL A 52 -13.38 5.20 0.47
CA VAL A 52 -12.11 5.25 1.23
C VAL A 52 -12.08 4.06 2.17
N VAL A 53 -11.12 3.17 2.00
CA VAL A 53 -11.11 1.85 2.62
C VAL A 53 -10.16 1.79 3.81
N TYR A 54 -10.71 1.59 5.01
CA TYR A 54 -9.93 1.14 6.17
C TYR A 54 -9.67 -0.37 6.09
N ASN A 55 -8.45 -0.82 6.31
CA ASN A 55 -8.15 -2.24 6.32
C ASN A 55 -8.52 -2.90 7.66
N ARG A 56 -9.71 -3.48 7.75
CA ARG A 56 -10.21 -4.15 8.97
C ARG A 56 -9.35 -5.34 9.45
N ALA A 57 -8.48 -5.89 8.58
CA ALA A 57 -7.57 -6.95 9.01
C ALA A 57 -6.59 -6.48 10.12
N LEU A 58 -6.33 -5.18 10.22
CA LEU A 58 -5.52 -4.63 11.30
C LEU A 58 -6.14 -4.85 12.67
N ASP A 59 -7.47 -4.81 12.77
CA ASP A 59 -8.21 -4.96 14.03
C ASP A 59 -8.12 -6.38 14.61
N GLY A 60 -7.87 -7.36 13.77
CA GLY A 60 -7.69 -8.77 14.18
C GLY A 60 -6.35 -9.08 14.84
N LEU A 61 -5.37 -8.14 14.83
CA LEU A 61 -4.05 -8.38 15.41
C LEU A 61 -4.03 -7.98 16.89
N GLY A 62 -3.80 -8.92 17.77
CA GLY A 62 -3.68 -8.72 19.23
C GLY A 62 -2.21 -8.67 19.72
N PRO A 63 -2.01 -8.39 21.02
CA PRO A 63 -0.66 -8.29 21.61
C PRO A 63 0.12 -9.61 21.59
N LYS A 64 -0.56 -10.75 21.45
CA LYS A 64 0.06 -12.08 21.36
C LYS A 64 0.46 -12.46 19.93
N ASP A 65 -0.06 -11.77 18.92
CA ASP A 65 0.26 -12.05 17.52
C ASP A 65 1.66 -11.55 17.15
N ARG A 66 2.18 -12.03 16.03
CA ARG A 66 3.46 -11.63 15.46
C ARG A 66 3.27 -11.34 13.98
N PHE A 67 4.03 -10.41 13.47
CA PHE A 67 4.18 -10.21 12.04
C PHE A 67 5.65 -10.05 11.67
N SER A 68 6.02 -10.64 10.54
CA SER A 68 7.39 -10.64 10.02
C SER A 68 7.56 -9.63 8.88
N PHE A 69 6.44 -9.20 8.29
CA PHE A 69 6.44 -8.27 7.16
C PHE A 69 5.36 -7.19 7.31
N ILE A 70 5.69 -6.00 6.83
CA ILE A 70 4.74 -4.92 6.54
C ILE A 70 4.74 -4.75 5.04
N LEU A 71 3.67 -5.17 4.36
CA LEU A 71 3.54 -5.07 2.92
C LEU A 71 2.74 -3.82 2.55
N VAL A 72 3.34 -2.92 1.77
CA VAL A 72 2.68 -1.73 1.24
C VAL A 72 2.36 -1.95 -0.24
N ALA A 73 1.07 -1.98 -0.56
CA ALA A 73 0.55 -2.06 -1.92
C ALA A 73 0.12 -0.66 -2.44
N ASP A 74 -0.49 -0.59 -3.63
CA ASP A 74 -0.83 0.68 -4.26
C ASP A 74 -2.06 1.35 -3.63
N ASN A 75 -3.24 0.91 -4.00
CA ASN A 75 -4.53 1.43 -3.52
C ASN A 75 -5.59 0.31 -3.52
N PRO A 76 -6.70 0.46 -2.78
CA PRO A 76 -7.74 -0.56 -2.76
C PRO A 76 -8.40 -0.78 -4.11
N GLY A 77 -8.47 -2.04 -4.57
CA GLY A 77 -9.13 -2.46 -5.80
C GLY A 77 -10.60 -2.83 -5.59
N LYS A 78 -11.27 -3.33 -6.66
CA LYS A 78 -12.71 -3.65 -6.68
C LYS A 78 -13.20 -4.49 -5.49
N LYS A 79 -12.48 -5.58 -5.16
CA LYS A 79 -12.91 -6.50 -4.09
C LYS A 79 -12.59 -5.96 -2.70
N GLU A 80 -11.61 -5.10 -2.59
CA GLU A 80 -11.10 -4.61 -1.31
C GLU A 80 -12.02 -3.56 -0.68
N GLN A 81 -12.74 -2.83 -1.52
CA GLN A 81 -13.71 -1.81 -1.12
C GLN A 81 -15.11 -2.36 -0.80
N LEU A 82 -15.40 -3.63 -1.09
CA LEU A 82 -16.65 -4.23 -0.71
C LEU A 82 -16.76 -4.31 0.82
N THR A 83 -17.91 -3.94 1.38
CA THR A 83 -18.14 -3.91 2.84
C THR A 83 -17.95 -5.26 3.50
N ILE A 84 -18.24 -6.35 2.77
CA ILE A 84 -17.99 -7.71 3.23
C ILE A 84 -16.50 -7.99 3.42
N ASN A 85 -15.64 -7.30 2.71
CA ASN A 85 -14.19 -7.45 2.81
C ASN A 85 -13.60 -6.33 3.67
N ASN A 86 -13.64 -5.07 3.18
CA ASN A 86 -12.85 -3.95 3.71
C ASN A 86 -11.48 -4.41 4.18
N ARG A 87 -10.80 -5.17 3.31
CA ARG A 87 -9.54 -5.85 3.58
C ARG A 87 -8.64 -5.77 2.35
N TYR A 88 -7.40 -5.40 2.57
CA TYR A 88 -6.44 -5.23 1.49
C TYR A 88 -5.93 -6.55 0.92
N LEU A 89 -5.54 -6.53 -0.35
CA LEU A 89 -4.99 -7.66 -1.10
C LEU A 89 -5.89 -8.93 -1.06
N VAL A 90 -7.20 -8.76 -1.26
CA VAL A 90 -8.16 -9.87 -1.44
C VAL A 90 -8.50 -10.12 -2.92
N GLY A 91 -8.02 -9.27 -3.82
CA GLY A 91 -8.13 -9.45 -5.28
C GLY A 91 -7.08 -10.40 -5.86
N GLN A 92 -6.92 -10.39 -7.18
CA GLN A 92 -5.97 -11.25 -7.90
C GLN A 92 -4.52 -11.02 -7.45
N SER A 93 -4.10 -9.78 -7.30
CA SER A 93 -2.74 -9.46 -6.80
C SER A 93 -2.52 -10.00 -5.40
N GLY A 94 -3.55 -9.94 -4.55
CA GLY A 94 -3.51 -10.52 -3.21
C GLY A 94 -3.36 -12.02 -3.21
N LYS A 95 -4.06 -12.75 -4.11
CA LYS A 95 -3.89 -14.20 -4.26
C LYS A 95 -2.47 -14.59 -4.69
N LEU A 96 -1.86 -13.80 -5.58
CA LEU A 96 -0.48 -14.01 -6.01
C LEU A 96 0.51 -13.75 -4.86
N ALA A 97 0.33 -12.66 -4.11
CA ALA A 97 1.14 -12.36 -2.94
C ALA A 97 1.00 -13.46 -1.88
N GLU A 98 -0.23 -13.82 -1.50
CA GLU A 98 -0.53 -14.87 -0.53
C GLU A 98 0.11 -16.20 -0.92
N GLY A 99 -0.05 -16.59 -2.18
CA GLY A 99 0.57 -17.80 -2.71
C GLY A 99 2.09 -17.78 -2.60
N TYR A 100 2.73 -16.63 -2.87
CA TYR A 100 4.17 -16.49 -2.77
C TYR A 100 4.65 -16.55 -1.31
N PHE A 101 4.06 -15.74 -0.43
CA PHE A 101 4.44 -15.73 0.98
C PHE A 101 4.27 -17.09 1.64
N ASN A 102 3.13 -17.76 1.40
CA ASN A 102 2.85 -19.05 2.01
C ASN A 102 3.76 -20.16 1.48
N ARG A 103 4.01 -20.24 0.16
CA ARG A 103 4.75 -21.36 -0.43
C ARG A 103 6.24 -21.14 -0.46
N GLU A 104 6.70 -19.95 -0.83
CA GLU A 104 8.11 -19.68 -1.05
C GLU A 104 8.83 -19.19 0.21
N LEU A 105 8.12 -18.44 1.08
CA LEU A 105 8.69 -17.91 2.31
C LEU A 105 8.29 -18.69 3.56
N GLY A 106 7.30 -19.58 3.48
CA GLY A 106 6.76 -20.30 4.63
C GLY A 106 6.08 -19.38 5.65
N VAL A 107 5.58 -18.20 5.22
CA VAL A 107 4.96 -17.17 6.05
C VAL A 107 3.46 -17.17 5.83
N ASP A 108 2.68 -17.31 6.90
CA ASP A 108 1.22 -17.17 6.83
C ASP A 108 0.86 -15.72 6.48
N PHE A 109 0.53 -15.50 5.20
CA PHE A 109 0.28 -14.16 4.66
C PHE A 109 -0.81 -13.40 5.41
N ARG A 110 -1.82 -14.10 5.91
CA ARG A 110 -2.97 -13.47 6.57
C ARG A 110 -2.77 -13.20 8.04
N ARG A 111 -1.81 -13.87 8.68
CA ARG A 111 -1.51 -13.75 10.11
C ARG A 111 -0.20 -13.02 10.40
N GLU A 112 0.79 -13.17 9.52
CA GLU A 112 2.14 -12.66 9.76
C GLU A 112 2.55 -11.48 8.87
N VAL A 113 1.64 -11.00 8.00
CA VAL A 113 1.88 -9.83 7.15
C VAL A 113 0.87 -8.74 7.46
N VAL A 114 1.35 -7.62 7.95
CA VAL A 114 0.57 -6.38 8.06
C VAL A 114 0.49 -5.75 6.67
N ILE A 115 -0.72 -5.46 6.18
CA ILE A 115 -0.90 -4.93 4.83
C ILE A 115 -1.39 -3.49 4.92
N LEU A 116 -0.65 -2.57 4.31
CA LEU A 116 -0.99 -1.17 4.11
C LEU A 116 -1.07 -0.87 2.60
N ASN A 117 -1.64 0.27 2.25
CA ASN A 117 -1.59 0.81 0.89
C ASN A 117 -0.95 2.21 0.91
N LYS A 118 -0.49 2.68 -0.25
CA LYS A 118 0.07 4.04 -0.39
C LYS A 118 -1.01 5.13 -0.24
N THR A 119 -2.27 4.78 -0.52
CA THR A 119 -3.46 5.61 -0.26
C THR A 119 -4.67 4.71 0.03
N PRO A 120 -5.61 5.09 0.89
CA PRO A 120 -6.85 4.35 1.12
C PRO A 120 -7.94 4.63 0.08
N ILE A 121 -7.73 5.56 -0.86
CA ILE A 121 -8.74 5.94 -1.86
C ILE A 121 -8.85 4.83 -2.91
N HIS A 122 -10.09 4.31 -3.06
CA HIS A 122 -10.38 3.22 -3.98
C HIS A 122 -10.38 3.68 -5.45
N THR A 123 -9.78 2.87 -6.32
CA THR A 123 -10.07 2.78 -7.76
C THR A 123 -9.91 1.34 -8.24
N PRO A 124 -10.61 0.91 -9.31
CA PRO A 124 -10.51 -0.47 -9.81
C PRO A 124 -9.09 -0.90 -10.17
N LYS A 125 -8.31 0.00 -10.74
CA LYS A 125 -6.87 -0.15 -11.04
C LYS A 125 -6.13 1.13 -10.68
N THR A 126 -4.89 1.02 -10.26
CA THR A 126 -4.05 2.16 -9.85
C THR A 126 -3.99 3.27 -10.92
N ALA A 127 -3.81 2.92 -12.19
CA ALA A 127 -3.73 3.90 -13.27
C ALA A 127 -5.01 4.75 -13.44
N GLU A 128 -6.14 4.26 -12.93
CA GLU A 128 -7.45 4.93 -13.02
C GLU A 128 -7.62 6.07 -12.02
N ILE A 129 -6.70 6.24 -11.06
CA ILE A 129 -6.63 7.44 -10.22
C ILE A 129 -6.52 8.70 -11.09
N ARG A 130 -5.76 8.65 -12.21
CA ARG A 130 -5.67 9.80 -13.15
C ARG A 130 -7.02 10.14 -13.78
N LYS A 131 -7.82 9.13 -14.11
CA LYS A 131 -9.17 9.34 -14.65
C LYS A 131 -10.13 9.87 -13.60
N LEU A 132 -10.02 9.38 -12.36
CA LEU A 132 -10.80 9.88 -11.23
C LEU A 132 -10.52 11.37 -10.98
N LEU A 133 -9.25 11.78 -11.03
CA LEU A 133 -8.85 13.20 -10.95
C LEU A 133 -9.47 14.02 -12.09
N ALA A 134 -9.44 13.52 -13.33
CA ALA A 134 -10.05 14.20 -14.48
C ALA A 134 -11.58 14.34 -14.33
N ILE A 135 -12.26 13.35 -13.77
CA ILE A 135 -13.71 13.41 -13.49
C ILE A 135 -14.03 14.49 -12.45
N ALA A 136 -13.24 14.56 -11.36
CA ALA A 136 -13.41 15.59 -10.35
C ALA A 136 -13.13 17.01 -10.92
N GLU A 137 -12.09 17.15 -11.72
CA GLU A 137 -11.71 18.40 -12.37
C GLU A 137 -12.76 18.88 -13.39
N ALA A 138 -13.39 17.96 -14.12
CA ALA A 138 -14.49 18.24 -15.02
C ALA A 138 -15.77 18.71 -14.30
N GLU A 139 -15.98 18.33 -13.03
CA GLU A 139 -17.05 18.87 -12.20
C GLU A 139 -16.76 20.32 -11.81
N SER A 140 -15.57 20.60 -11.29
CA SER A 140 -15.03 21.94 -11.06
C SER A 140 -13.54 21.89 -10.80
N PRO A 141 -12.78 22.96 -11.12
CA PRO A 141 -11.36 23.07 -10.76
C PRO A 141 -11.11 22.92 -9.26
N LYS A 142 -12.05 23.40 -8.42
CA LYS A 142 -11.99 23.28 -6.96
C LYS A 142 -12.09 21.81 -6.51
N ALA A 143 -12.99 21.03 -7.12
CA ALA A 143 -13.15 19.61 -6.81
C ALA A 143 -11.90 18.81 -7.22
N GLY A 144 -11.35 19.08 -8.41
CA GLY A 144 -10.10 18.47 -8.85
C GLY A 144 -8.92 18.78 -7.94
N ALA A 145 -8.79 20.05 -7.53
CA ALA A 145 -7.74 20.47 -6.59
C ALA A 145 -7.90 19.81 -5.21
N ALA A 146 -9.14 19.72 -4.69
CA ALA A 146 -9.42 19.06 -3.42
C ALA A 146 -9.06 17.57 -3.45
N LEU A 147 -9.45 16.85 -4.50
CA LEU A 147 -9.10 15.43 -4.64
C LEU A 147 -7.58 15.22 -4.76
N ARG A 148 -6.88 16.09 -5.49
CA ARG A 148 -5.41 16.02 -5.62
C ARG A 148 -4.72 16.23 -4.28
N ALA A 149 -5.13 17.25 -3.53
CA ALA A 149 -4.59 17.54 -2.20
C ALA A 149 -4.85 16.39 -1.21
N ALA A 150 -6.05 15.82 -1.22
CA ALA A 150 -6.42 14.70 -0.36
C ALA A 150 -5.63 13.42 -0.70
N LEU A 151 -5.42 13.13 -2.00
CA LEU A 151 -4.55 12.03 -2.44
C LEU A 151 -3.12 12.21 -1.96
N GLU A 152 -2.55 13.40 -2.09
CA GLU A 152 -1.19 13.69 -1.63
C GLU A 152 -1.08 13.58 -0.11
N ALA A 153 -1.97 14.23 0.63
CA ALA A 153 -1.99 14.17 2.09
C ALA A 153 -2.13 12.73 2.61
N SER A 154 -3.01 11.93 2.00
CA SER A 154 -3.17 10.52 2.39
C SER A 154 -1.90 9.71 2.16
N GLN A 155 -1.17 9.95 1.07
CA GLN A 155 0.08 9.27 0.77
C GLN A 155 1.17 9.59 1.80
N ILE A 156 1.29 10.85 2.19
CA ILE A 156 2.25 11.31 3.21
C ILE A 156 1.94 10.63 4.55
N GLN A 157 0.68 10.65 4.98
CA GLN A 157 0.28 10.01 6.23
C GLN A 157 0.48 8.49 6.21
N MET A 158 0.16 7.81 5.11
CA MET A 158 0.39 6.37 4.99
C MET A 158 1.88 6.01 4.98
N ALA A 159 2.76 6.86 4.44
CA ALA A 159 4.21 6.67 4.52
C ALA A 159 4.71 6.80 5.97
N ALA A 160 4.26 7.81 6.70
CA ALA A 160 4.60 8.01 8.12
C ALA A 160 4.11 6.85 9.00
N MET A 161 2.87 6.35 8.79
CA MET A 161 2.36 5.17 9.49
C MET A 161 3.21 3.93 9.22
N ALA A 162 3.54 3.65 7.96
CA ALA A 162 4.38 2.52 7.57
C ALA A 162 5.76 2.60 8.23
N ARG A 163 6.39 3.80 8.22
CA ARG A 163 7.69 4.05 8.85
C ARG A 163 7.65 3.85 10.36
N ARG A 164 6.62 4.37 11.04
CA ARG A 164 6.47 4.24 12.49
C ARG A 164 6.31 2.79 12.91
N LEU A 165 5.43 2.06 12.26
CA LEU A 165 5.21 0.65 12.54
C LEU A 165 6.48 -0.19 12.27
N HIS A 166 7.19 0.11 11.16
CA HIS A 166 8.46 -0.53 10.83
C HIS A 166 9.53 -0.25 11.91
N GLY A 167 9.68 1.00 12.34
CA GLY A 167 10.65 1.39 13.38
C GLY A 167 10.37 0.81 14.76
N ALA A 168 9.13 0.46 15.04
CA ALA A 168 8.72 -0.16 16.30
C ALA A 168 8.76 -1.70 16.28
N SER A 169 9.04 -2.31 15.12
CA SER A 169 9.03 -3.76 14.90
C SER A 169 10.37 -4.28 14.37
N ASP A 170 10.52 -5.59 14.36
CA ASP A 170 11.62 -6.28 13.70
C ASP A 170 11.26 -6.73 12.26
N ALA A 171 10.09 -6.36 11.77
CA ALA A 171 9.57 -6.74 10.47
C ALA A 171 10.37 -6.12 9.30
N VAL A 172 10.27 -6.75 8.14
CA VAL A 172 10.71 -6.16 6.87
C VAL A 172 9.60 -5.26 6.32
N LEU A 173 9.93 -4.04 5.91
CA LEU A 173 9.05 -3.19 5.13
C LEU A 173 9.18 -3.55 3.65
N TRP A 174 8.17 -4.21 3.12
CA TRP A 174 8.09 -4.64 1.73
C TRP A 174 7.20 -3.69 0.94
N ILE A 175 7.77 -2.89 0.07
CA ILE A 175 7.01 -1.96 -0.78
C ILE A 175 6.82 -2.62 -2.15
N SER A 176 5.57 -2.76 -2.57
CA SER A 176 5.17 -3.36 -3.84
C SER A 176 4.76 -2.29 -4.85
N GLY A 177 5.22 -2.39 -6.12
CA GLY A 177 4.79 -1.49 -7.19
C GLY A 177 5.61 -0.21 -7.28
N TYR A 178 6.86 -0.29 -7.75
CA TYR A 178 7.71 0.89 -7.90
C TYR A 178 7.46 1.70 -9.18
N GLY A 179 6.66 1.20 -10.12
CA GLY A 179 6.43 1.88 -11.40
C GLY A 179 5.82 3.28 -11.30
N GLU A 180 5.07 3.53 -10.23
CA GLU A 180 4.42 4.81 -9.95
C GLU A 180 5.09 5.63 -8.84
N LEU A 181 6.29 5.25 -8.38
CA LEU A 181 7.03 5.98 -7.33
C LEU A 181 7.98 7.05 -7.88
N GLY A 182 8.23 7.05 -9.19
CA GLY A 182 9.08 8.06 -9.82
C GLY A 182 8.50 9.48 -9.77
N PRO A 183 9.27 10.53 -10.11
CA PRO A 183 8.87 11.94 -9.94
C PRO A 183 7.57 12.34 -10.65
N ARG A 184 7.17 11.65 -11.70
CA ARG A 184 5.91 11.85 -12.45
C ARG A 184 4.88 10.77 -12.17
N GLY A 185 5.15 9.88 -11.24
CA GLY A 185 4.26 8.79 -10.86
C GLY A 185 3.15 9.25 -9.91
N LEU A 186 2.10 8.45 -9.84
CA LEU A 186 0.95 8.69 -8.96
C LEU A 186 1.33 8.73 -7.47
N PHE A 187 2.36 7.96 -7.10
CA PHE A 187 2.83 7.83 -5.72
C PHE A 187 4.17 8.53 -5.48
N ALA A 188 4.49 9.57 -6.29
CA ALA A 188 5.64 10.42 -6.03
C ALA A 188 5.59 11.10 -4.64
N PRO A 189 4.44 11.59 -4.14
CA PRO A 189 4.35 12.11 -2.78
C PRO A 189 4.65 11.07 -1.70
N TYR A 190 4.19 9.82 -1.88
CA TYR A 190 4.51 8.70 -0.99
C TYR A 190 6.02 8.43 -0.96
N ALA A 191 6.65 8.36 -2.13
CA ALA A 191 8.08 8.09 -2.26
C ALA A 191 8.92 9.19 -1.58
N LYS A 192 8.56 10.45 -1.80
CA LYS A 192 9.22 11.61 -1.18
C LYS A 192 9.08 11.58 0.34
N ALA A 193 7.85 11.43 0.85
CA ALA A 193 7.60 11.35 2.28
C ALA A 193 8.34 10.18 2.93
N LEU A 194 8.36 9.02 2.27
CA LEU A 194 9.07 7.86 2.79
C LEU A 194 10.59 8.12 2.85
N ALA A 195 11.19 8.74 1.84
CA ALA A 195 12.60 9.10 1.85
C ALA A 195 12.94 10.09 2.99
N GLU A 196 12.07 11.08 3.21
CA GLU A 196 12.19 12.03 4.33
C GLU A 196 12.10 11.32 5.70
N GLU A 197 11.17 10.38 5.86
CA GLU A 197 10.98 9.58 7.08
C GLU A 197 12.18 8.66 7.39
N TYR A 198 12.94 8.26 6.38
CA TYR A 198 14.15 7.45 6.56
C TYR A 198 15.43 8.27 6.60
N ALA A 199 15.38 9.59 6.39
CA ALA A 199 16.54 10.46 6.49
C ALA A 199 17.14 10.39 7.90
N GLY A 200 18.43 10.01 8.00
CA GLY A 200 19.12 9.82 9.27
C GLY A 200 18.69 8.58 10.09
N ALA A 201 17.88 7.69 9.53
CA ALA A 201 17.53 6.44 10.21
C ALA A 201 18.76 5.51 10.32
N PRO A 202 18.84 4.67 11.37
CA PRO A 202 19.91 3.68 11.49
C PRO A 202 19.96 2.74 10.28
N GLU A 203 21.16 2.41 9.81
CA GLU A 203 21.39 1.52 8.66
C GLU A 203 20.66 0.18 8.83
N SER A 204 20.70 -0.41 10.01
CA SER A 204 20.02 -1.66 10.36
C SER A 204 18.50 -1.61 10.17
N LEU A 205 17.89 -0.42 10.24
CA LEU A 205 16.48 -0.20 9.91
C LEU A 205 16.28 -0.04 8.41
N VAL A 206 17.12 0.75 7.76
CA VAL A 206 17.07 1.02 6.32
C VAL A 206 17.28 -0.26 5.49
N GLU A 207 18.18 -1.16 5.91
CA GLU A 207 18.40 -2.47 5.26
C GLU A 207 17.18 -3.38 5.25
N ARG A 208 16.22 -3.15 6.14
CA ARG A 208 14.96 -3.89 6.18
C ARG A 208 13.85 -3.26 5.33
N VAL A 209 14.15 -2.26 4.49
CA VAL A 209 13.24 -1.67 3.51
C VAL A 209 13.54 -2.26 2.14
N TRP A 210 12.62 -3.06 1.62
CA TRP A 210 12.77 -3.75 0.34
C TRP A 210 11.72 -3.24 -0.64
N LEU A 211 12.11 -3.03 -1.90
CA LEU A 211 11.24 -2.50 -2.94
C LEU A 211 11.18 -3.46 -4.14
N PHE A 212 9.97 -3.77 -4.61
CA PHE A 212 9.75 -4.70 -5.71
C PHE A 212 8.71 -4.22 -6.70
N ARG A 213 8.64 -4.88 -7.85
CA ARG A 213 7.51 -4.76 -8.76
C ARG A 213 6.21 -5.22 -8.09
N HIS A 214 5.09 -4.77 -8.65
CA HIS A 214 3.77 -5.15 -8.14
C HIS A 214 3.46 -6.63 -8.39
N PHE A 215 2.66 -7.25 -7.52
CA PHE A 215 2.25 -8.65 -7.69
C PHE A 215 1.31 -8.86 -8.89
N SER A 216 0.60 -7.81 -9.36
CA SER A 216 -0.28 -7.92 -10.53
C SER A 216 0.49 -8.40 -11.76
N MET A 217 -0.20 -9.21 -12.60
CA MET A 217 0.37 -9.78 -13.82
C MET A 217 1.70 -10.53 -13.57
N ASN A 218 1.89 -11.04 -12.37
CA ASN A 218 3.07 -11.80 -11.94
C ASN A 218 4.40 -11.03 -12.06
N GLN A 219 4.37 -9.69 -12.12
CA GLN A 219 5.55 -8.85 -12.37
C GLN A 219 6.63 -9.03 -11.31
N PHE A 220 6.23 -9.19 -10.03
CA PHE A 220 7.15 -9.47 -8.96
C PHE A 220 7.90 -10.79 -9.17
N ALA A 221 7.18 -11.89 -9.43
CA ALA A 221 7.82 -13.20 -9.61
C ALA A 221 8.71 -13.24 -10.86
N ILE A 222 8.32 -12.54 -11.94
CA ILE A 222 9.17 -12.37 -13.13
C ILE A 222 10.46 -11.62 -12.76
N GLU A 223 10.37 -10.55 -11.98
CA GLU A 223 11.55 -9.79 -11.54
C GLU A 223 12.51 -10.66 -10.71
N VAL A 224 11.98 -11.39 -9.73
CA VAL A 224 12.80 -12.29 -8.90
C VAL A 224 13.45 -13.36 -9.76
N LYS A 225 12.70 -14.04 -10.64
CA LYS A 225 13.23 -15.07 -11.53
C LYS A 225 14.37 -14.55 -12.44
N GLN A 226 14.28 -13.28 -12.86
CA GLN A 226 15.29 -12.67 -13.74
C GLN A 226 16.55 -12.23 -13.00
N LYS A 227 16.43 -11.88 -11.71
CA LYS A 227 17.52 -11.25 -10.95
C LYS A 227 18.17 -12.14 -9.90
N ALA A 228 17.41 -13.11 -9.36
CA ALA A 228 17.92 -13.97 -8.30
C ALA A 228 18.91 -15.01 -8.83
N ASP A 229 19.97 -15.26 -8.05
CA ASP A 229 20.90 -16.35 -8.24
C ASP A 229 20.28 -17.62 -7.64
N PRO A 230 19.99 -18.66 -8.44
CA PRO A 230 19.38 -19.89 -7.96
C PRO A 230 20.31 -20.71 -7.02
N GLY A 231 21.59 -20.37 -6.95
CA GLY A 231 22.57 -20.98 -6.05
C GLY A 231 22.58 -20.38 -4.63
N LYS A 232 21.79 -19.33 -4.38
CA LYS A 232 21.73 -18.64 -3.09
C LYS A 232 20.39 -18.81 -2.39
N PRO A 233 20.35 -18.67 -1.04
CA PRO A 233 19.09 -18.68 -0.29
C PRO A 233 18.13 -17.58 -0.79
N LEU A 234 16.87 -17.94 -1.04
CA LEU A 234 15.87 -17.02 -1.60
C LEU A 234 15.75 -15.71 -0.81
N ILE A 235 15.75 -15.80 0.52
CA ILE A 235 15.59 -14.61 1.37
C ILE A 235 16.75 -13.62 1.24
N GLU A 236 17.97 -14.10 1.01
CA GLU A 236 19.15 -13.26 0.77
C GLU A 236 19.05 -12.54 -0.59
N GLU A 237 18.61 -13.26 -1.61
CA GLU A 237 18.39 -12.70 -2.94
C GLU A 237 17.24 -11.69 -2.93
N LEU A 238 16.16 -11.94 -2.23
CA LEU A 238 15.10 -10.95 -2.04
C LEU A 238 15.60 -9.70 -1.32
N LYS A 239 16.38 -9.86 -0.25
CA LYS A 239 17.02 -8.72 0.44
C LYS A 239 17.88 -7.90 -0.55
N ARG A 240 18.75 -8.54 -1.29
CA ARG A 240 19.64 -7.90 -2.28
C ARG A 240 18.83 -7.14 -3.34
N ILE A 241 17.90 -7.83 -4.02
CA ILE A 241 17.08 -7.24 -5.08
C ILE A 241 16.23 -6.08 -4.54
N GLY A 242 15.62 -6.26 -3.38
CA GLY A 242 14.80 -5.25 -2.75
C GLY A 242 15.57 -3.99 -2.37
N ILE A 243 16.80 -4.13 -1.85
CA ILE A 243 17.70 -3.02 -1.53
C ILE A 243 18.18 -2.32 -2.81
N GLU A 244 18.61 -3.06 -3.84
CA GLU A 244 19.03 -2.50 -5.12
C GLU A 244 17.92 -1.65 -5.77
N ASN A 245 16.68 -2.16 -5.78
CA ASN A 245 15.53 -1.42 -6.30
C ASN A 245 15.23 -0.17 -5.46
N ARG A 246 15.30 -0.27 -4.12
CA ARG A 246 15.10 0.87 -3.21
C ARG A 246 16.12 1.98 -3.48
N LEU A 247 17.41 1.64 -3.52
CA LEU A 247 18.47 2.61 -3.81
C LEU A 247 18.26 3.30 -5.17
N ARG A 248 17.91 2.51 -6.20
CA ARG A 248 17.68 3.02 -7.56
C ARG A 248 16.45 3.93 -7.67
N VAL A 249 15.37 3.64 -6.92
CA VAL A 249 14.07 4.31 -7.09
C VAL A 249 13.82 5.37 -6.03
N LEU A 250 14.17 5.11 -4.77
CA LEU A 250 13.92 6.00 -3.64
C LEU A 250 15.17 6.78 -3.19
N GLY A 251 16.38 6.36 -3.60
CA GLY A 251 17.61 7.08 -3.35
C GLY A 251 18.21 6.92 -1.96
N PHE A 252 17.70 6.01 -1.12
CA PHE A 252 18.21 5.78 0.24
C PHE A 252 18.37 4.30 0.56
#